data_d9a742ae7a67fbb1bb08389b46c9dd5c
#
_entry.id   d9a742ae7a67fbb1bb08389b46c9dd5c
#
_cell.length_a   1.000
_cell.length_b   1.000
_cell.length_c   1.000
_cell.angle_alpha   90.00
_cell.angle_beta   90.00
_cell.angle_gamma   90.00
#
_symmetry.space_group_name_H-M   'P 1'
#
loop_
_entity.id
_entity.type
_entity.pdbx_description
1 polymer ?
#
loop_
_entity_poly.entity_id
_entity_poly.type
_entity_poly.pdbx_seq_one_letter_code
_entity_poly.pdbx_strand_id
1 'polypeptide(L)'
;MSTISDFNTAAQAGIDREHEVQLSLLRTLCQAIREQRSTSEVAQLLGHFSDYCEAHFVSEELIMRQHSFEEYEDHADDHCHLMDLLRVIATDWETADSSSLKASTDEALAFIENHISTRDKRFADFLHRAE
;
A
#
# COMPACT_ATOMS: atom_id res chain seq x y z
N MET A 1 15.34 26.28 13.14
CA MET A 1 14.82 26.32 11.77
C MET A 1 15.05 24.98 11.09
N SER A 2 14.00 24.41 10.48
CA SER A 2 14.13 23.12 9.81
C SER A 2 14.90 23.23 8.49
N THR A 3 15.71 22.23 8.20
CA THR A 3 16.45 22.12 6.94
C THR A 3 15.69 21.20 5.97
N ILE A 4 16.13 21.13 4.71
CA ILE A 4 15.61 20.16 3.72
C ILE A 4 15.86 18.74 4.24
N SER A 5 17.02 18.48 4.85
CA SER A 5 17.36 17.18 5.44
C SER A 5 16.35 16.79 6.53
N ASP A 6 16.01 17.72 7.42
CA ASP A 6 15.01 17.48 8.48
C ASP A 6 13.64 17.16 7.89
N PHE A 7 13.24 17.89 6.85
CA PHE A 7 11.97 17.67 6.16
C PHE A 7 11.95 16.27 5.52
N ASN A 8 13.02 15.87 4.83
CA ASN A 8 13.09 14.57 4.17
C ASN A 8 13.07 13.42 5.18
N THR A 9 13.76 13.59 6.32
CA THR A 9 13.76 12.60 7.40
C THR A 9 12.36 12.43 7.99
N ALA A 10 11.67 13.54 8.23
CA ALA A 10 10.31 13.52 8.77
C ALA A 10 9.32 12.87 7.78
N ALA A 11 9.45 13.18 6.48
CA ALA A 11 8.61 12.60 5.43
C ALA A 11 8.82 11.08 5.36
N GLN A 12 10.07 10.63 5.40
CA GLN A 12 10.39 9.20 5.37
C GLN A 12 9.85 8.47 6.61
N ALA A 13 10.00 9.04 7.81
CA ALA A 13 9.48 8.43 9.03
C ALA A 13 7.95 8.28 8.95
N GLY A 14 7.24 9.24 8.35
CA GLY A 14 5.81 9.18 8.11
C GLY A 14 5.45 8.05 7.15
N ILE A 15 6.19 7.93 6.06
CA ILE A 15 6.00 6.87 5.05
C ILE A 15 6.23 5.50 5.69
N ASP A 16 7.28 5.32 6.49
CA ASP A 16 7.57 4.05 7.16
C ASP A 16 6.44 3.63 8.10
N ARG A 17 5.88 4.57 8.86
CA ARG A 17 4.73 4.28 9.72
C ARG A 17 3.50 3.89 8.92
N GLU A 18 3.26 4.56 7.79
CA GLU A 18 2.14 4.25 6.90
C GLU A 18 2.29 2.85 6.31
N HIS A 19 3.51 2.42 5.96
CA HIS A 19 3.77 1.06 5.47
C HIS A 19 3.44 0.01 6.53
N GLU A 20 3.81 0.25 7.79
CA GLU A 20 3.48 -0.66 8.88
C GLU A 20 1.97 -0.81 9.07
N VAL A 21 1.24 0.30 9.05
CA VAL A 21 -0.23 0.29 9.14
C VAL A 21 -0.84 -0.41 7.94
N GLN A 22 -0.34 -0.14 6.74
CA GLN A 22 -0.81 -0.74 5.50
C GLN A 22 -0.68 -2.27 5.54
N LEU A 23 0.48 -2.77 5.93
CA LEU A 23 0.70 -4.22 6.06
C LEU A 23 -0.18 -4.85 7.13
N SER A 24 -0.33 -4.18 8.27
CA SER A 24 -1.18 -4.65 9.36
C SER A 24 -2.65 -4.77 8.93
N LEU A 25 -3.16 -3.76 8.23
CA LEU A 25 -4.53 -3.78 7.71
C LEU A 25 -4.75 -4.91 6.71
N LEU A 26 -3.80 -5.12 5.80
CA LEU A 26 -3.91 -6.19 4.80
C LEU A 26 -3.83 -7.57 5.45
N ARG A 27 -2.93 -7.76 6.41
CA ARG A 27 -2.83 -9.02 7.14
C ARG A 27 -4.11 -9.31 7.93
N THR A 28 -4.71 -8.28 8.52
CA THR A 28 -6.00 -8.41 9.22
C THR A 28 -7.11 -8.82 8.26
N LEU A 29 -7.15 -8.24 7.06
CA LEU A 29 -8.11 -8.62 6.02
C LEU A 29 -7.90 -10.09 5.61
N CYS A 30 -6.67 -10.50 5.34
CA CYS A 30 -6.36 -11.89 4.97
C CYS A 30 -6.79 -12.86 6.07
N GLN A 31 -6.56 -12.51 7.33
CA GLN A 31 -6.95 -13.33 8.49
C GLN A 31 -8.47 -13.48 8.57
N ALA A 32 -9.22 -12.38 8.39
CA ALA A 32 -10.67 -12.41 8.43
C ALA A 32 -11.25 -13.31 7.33
N ILE A 33 -10.65 -13.28 6.15
CA ILE A 33 -11.05 -14.14 5.02
C ILE A 33 -10.76 -15.61 5.35
N ARG A 34 -9.59 -15.92 5.89
CA ARG A 34 -9.22 -17.30 6.28
C ARG A 34 -10.14 -17.85 7.36
N GLU A 35 -10.53 -17.02 8.31
CA GLU A 35 -11.41 -17.39 9.41
C GLU A 35 -12.89 -17.40 8.99
N GLN A 36 -13.18 -17.05 7.75
CA GLN A 36 -14.54 -16.99 7.21
C GLN A 36 -15.46 -16.10 8.07
N ARG A 37 -14.94 -14.92 8.44
CA ARG A 37 -15.71 -13.94 9.19
C ARG A 37 -16.88 -13.41 8.37
N SER A 38 -17.79 -12.68 9.04
CA SER A 38 -19.02 -12.22 8.40
C SER A 38 -18.72 -11.33 7.18
N THR A 39 -19.69 -11.34 6.24
CA THR A 39 -19.68 -10.49 5.05
C THR A 39 -19.44 -9.02 5.41
N SER A 40 -20.11 -8.56 6.46
CA SER A 40 -19.99 -7.19 6.94
C SER A 40 -18.58 -6.84 7.42
N GLU A 41 -17.96 -7.74 8.19
CA GLU A 41 -16.59 -7.51 8.70
C GLU A 41 -15.57 -7.45 7.56
N VAL A 42 -15.66 -8.40 6.62
CA VAL A 42 -14.73 -8.43 5.48
C VAL A 42 -14.89 -7.19 4.61
N ALA A 43 -16.13 -6.77 4.34
CA ALA A 43 -16.40 -5.56 3.57
C ALA A 43 -15.83 -4.32 4.23
N GLN A 44 -15.98 -4.18 5.56
CA GLN A 44 -15.42 -3.05 6.29
C GLN A 44 -13.90 -3.03 6.25
N LEU A 45 -13.26 -4.19 6.47
CA LEU A 45 -11.79 -4.29 6.44
C LEU A 45 -11.25 -3.96 5.06
N LEU A 46 -11.90 -4.47 4.01
CA LEU A 46 -11.49 -4.20 2.63
C LEU A 46 -11.62 -2.71 2.31
N GLY A 47 -12.75 -2.08 2.70
CA GLY A 47 -12.97 -0.66 2.50
C GLY A 47 -11.94 0.20 3.22
N HIS A 48 -11.66 -0.10 4.49
CA HIS A 48 -10.66 0.61 5.28
C HIS A 48 -9.26 0.49 4.66
N PHE A 49 -8.89 -0.72 4.24
CA PHE A 49 -7.60 -0.93 3.60
C PHE A 49 -7.48 -0.17 2.29
N SER A 50 -8.51 -0.24 1.44
CA SER A 50 -8.50 0.46 0.14
C SER A 50 -8.40 1.98 0.32
N ASP A 51 -9.16 2.55 1.25
CA ASP A 51 -9.12 3.97 1.54
C ASP A 51 -7.75 4.40 2.08
N TYR A 52 -7.17 3.58 2.95
CA TYR A 52 -5.85 3.85 3.50
C TYR A 52 -4.77 3.83 2.42
N CYS A 53 -4.81 2.84 1.54
CA CYS A 53 -3.87 2.74 0.42
C CYS A 53 -3.97 3.94 -0.51
N GLU A 54 -5.18 4.35 -0.86
CA GLU A 54 -5.39 5.48 -1.75
C GLU A 54 -4.78 6.76 -1.15
N ALA A 55 -5.06 7.05 0.11
CA ALA A 55 -4.51 8.21 0.80
C ALA A 55 -2.98 8.16 0.89
N HIS A 56 -2.42 7.00 1.23
CA HIS A 56 -0.98 6.79 1.33
C HIS A 56 -0.30 6.99 -0.03
N PHE A 57 -0.85 6.41 -1.09
CA PHE A 57 -0.27 6.51 -2.43
C PHE A 57 -0.31 7.93 -2.97
N VAL A 58 -1.42 8.66 -2.75
CA VAL A 58 -1.53 10.06 -3.15
C VAL A 58 -0.48 10.92 -2.45
N SER A 59 -0.31 10.72 -1.14
CA SER A 59 0.69 11.44 -0.34
C SER A 59 2.11 11.16 -0.83
N GLU A 60 2.43 9.89 -1.04
CA GLU A 60 3.75 9.47 -1.50
C GLU A 60 4.07 10.01 -2.89
N GLU A 61 3.12 9.92 -3.83
CA GLU A 61 3.29 10.42 -5.19
C GLU A 61 3.44 11.94 -5.21
N LEU A 62 2.78 12.66 -4.32
CA LEU A 62 2.96 14.11 -4.19
C LEU A 62 4.42 14.43 -3.80
N ILE A 63 4.96 13.73 -2.83
CA ILE A 63 6.35 13.93 -2.38
C ILE A 63 7.32 13.59 -3.54
N MET A 64 7.07 12.51 -4.26
CA MET A 64 7.90 12.15 -5.43
C MET A 64 7.91 13.26 -6.48
N ARG A 65 6.75 13.82 -6.79
CA ARG A 65 6.66 14.90 -7.78
C ARG A 65 7.35 16.17 -7.27
N GLN A 66 7.24 16.49 -6.00
CA GLN A 66 7.93 17.65 -5.40
C GLN A 66 9.45 17.54 -5.51
N HIS A 67 9.97 16.32 -5.48
CA HIS A 67 11.41 16.05 -5.57
C HIS A 67 11.87 15.63 -6.96
N SER A 68 11.00 15.62 -7.96
CA SER A 68 11.33 15.19 -9.33
C SER A 68 11.95 13.78 -9.36
N PHE A 69 11.37 12.87 -8.63
CA PHE A 69 11.87 11.48 -8.53
C PHE A 69 11.77 10.79 -9.89
N GLU A 70 12.91 10.31 -10.41
CA GLU A 70 13.00 9.73 -11.76
C GLU A 70 12.13 8.49 -11.95
N GLU A 71 11.93 7.68 -10.92
CA GLU A 71 11.13 6.45 -10.98
C GLU A 71 9.67 6.67 -10.64
N TYR A 72 9.19 7.92 -10.64
CA TYR A 72 7.82 8.26 -10.28
C TYR A 72 6.78 7.48 -11.09
N GLU A 73 6.94 7.42 -12.41
CA GLU A 73 5.95 6.75 -13.27
C GLU A 73 5.86 5.26 -12.97
N ASP A 74 6.99 4.57 -12.84
CA ASP A 74 7.02 3.14 -12.52
C ASP A 74 6.45 2.87 -11.14
N HIS A 75 6.74 3.75 -10.17
CA HIS A 75 6.24 3.63 -8.82
C HIS A 75 4.72 3.83 -8.77
N ALA A 76 4.21 4.83 -9.50
CA ALA A 76 2.78 5.10 -9.60
C ALA A 76 2.04 3.95 -10.30
N ASP A 77 2.67 3.34 -11.31
CA ASP A 77 2.10 2.16 -11.98
C ASP A 77 1.92 0.99 -11.03
N ASP A 78 2.87 0.75 -10.13
CA ASP A 78 2.74 -0.27 -9.08
C ASP A 78 1.55 0.02 -8.18
N HIS A 79 1.36 1.30 -7.79
CA HIS A 79 0.20 1.70 -6.99
C HIS A 79 -1.12 1.41 -7.70
N CYS A 80 -1.20 1.73 -9.00
CA CYS A 80 -2.38 1.43 -9.82
C CYS A 80 -2.63 -0.07 -9.89
N HIS A 81 -1.59 -0.87 -10.04
CA HIS A 81 -1.72 -2.33 -10.10
C HIS A 81 -2.32 -2.89 -8.79
N LEU A 82 -1.83 -2.43 -7.64
CA LEU A 82 -2.39 -2.85 -6.35
C LEU A 82 -3.86 -2.45 -6.22
N MET A 83 -4.21 -1.21 -6.60
CA MET A 83 -5.59 -0.75 -6.53
C MET A 83 -6.51 -1.57 -7.44
N ASP A 84 -6.00 -2.02 -8.60
CA ASP A 84 -6.75 -2.90 -9.51
C ASP A 84 -6.97 -4.27 -8.87
N LEU A 85 -5.96 -4.86 -8.22
CA LEU A 85 -6.11 -6.11 -7.47
C LEU A 85 -7.19 -5.98 -6.39
N LEU A 86 -7.19 -4.87 -5.65
CA LEU A 86 -8.19 -4.63 -4.62
C LEU A 86 -9.61 -4.49 -5.19
N ARG A 87 -9.74 -3.87 -6.37
CA ARG A 87 -11.04 -3.77 -7.05
C ARG A 87 -11.58 -5.14 -7.44
N VAL A 88 -10.72 -6.01 -7.94
CA VAL A 88 -11.11 -7.38 -8.28
C VAL A 88 -11.60 -8.11 -7.03
N ILE A 89 -10.86 -8.01 -5.93
CA ILE A 89 -11.26 -8.62 -4.65
C ILE A 89 -12.62 -8.05 -4.19
N ALA A 90 -12.80 -6.72 -4.26
CA ALA A 90 -14.03 -6.07 -3.85
C ALA A 90 -15.23 -6.48 -4.68
N THR A 91 -15.02 -6.77 -5.98
CA THR A 91 -16.10 -7.20 -6.87
C THR A 91 -16.46 -8.66 -6.63
N ASP A 92 -15.48 -9.51 -6.40
CA ASP A 92 -15.66 -10.97 -6.46
C ASP A 92 -15.76 -11.65 -5.08
N TRP A 93 -15.43 -10.95 -3.99
CA TRP A 93 -15.26 -11.63 -2.70
C TRP A 93 -16.52 -12.32 -2.17
N GLU A 94 -17.73 -11.84 -2.50
CA GLU A 94 -18.99 -12.47 -2.08
C GLU A 94 -19.32 -13.72 -2.91
N THR A 95 -18.86 -13.76 -4.16
CA THR A 95 -19.22 -14.83 -5.12
C THR A 95 -18.07 -15.79 -5.40
N ALA A 96 -16.81 -15.37 -5.15
CA ALA A 96 -15.65 -16.23 -5.35
C ALA A 96 -15.61 -17.34 -4.29
N ASP A 97 -15.07 -18.50 -4.65
CA ASP A 97 -14.84 -19.55 -3.65
C ASP A 97 -13.67 -19.12 -2.73
N SER A 98 -13.59 -19.79 -1.57
CA SER A 98 -12.59 -19.46 -0.55
C SER A 98 -11.14 -19.59 -1.05
N SER A 99 -10.88 -20.56 -1.92
CA SER A 99 -9.55 -20.77 -2.48
C SER A 99 -9.13 -19.63 -3.41
N SER A 100 -10.04 -19.20 -4.30
CA SER A 100 -9.76 -18.09 -5.23
C SER A 100 -9.57 -16.78 -4.47
N LEU A 101 -10.40 -16.54 -3.47
CA LEU A 101 -10.32 -15.33 -2.66
C LEU A 101 -9.01 -15.29 -1.86
N LYS A 102 -8.63 -16.41 -1.26
CA LYS A 102 -7.36 -16.53 -0.55
C LYS A 102 -6.18 -16.28 -1.48
N ALA A 103 -6.20 -16.86 -2.69
CA ALA A 103 -5.13 -16.67 -3.68
C ALA A 103 -5.02 -15.19 -4.07
N SER A 104 -6.14 -14.50 -4.29
CA SER A 104 -6.14 -13.08 -4.66
C SER A 104 -5.58 -12.19 -3.53
N THR A 105 -5.96 -12.47 -2.28
CA THR A 105 -5.46 -11.69 -1.14
C THR A 105 -3.99 -11.97 -0.86
N ASP A 106 -3.54 -13.23 -1.00
CA ASP A 106 -2.13 -13.59 -0.86
C ASP A 106 -1.28 -12.93 -1.96
N GLU A 107 -1.81 -12.81 -3.18
CA GLU A 107 -1.16 -12.09 -4.28
C GLU A 107 -0.99 -10.61 -3.94
N ALA A 108 -2.04 -9.97 -3.42
CA ALA A 108 -1.98 -8.57 -3.01
C ALA A 108 -0.96 -8.35 -1.90
N LEU A 109 -0.90 -9.25 -0.90
CA LEU A 109 0.06 -9.17 0.18
C LEU A 109 1.50 -9.33 -0.33
N ALA A 110 1.75 -10.32 -1.17
CA ALA A 110 3.07 -10.53 -1.76
C ALA A 110 3.50 -9.33 -2.60
N PHE A 111 2.57 -8.76 -3.38
CA PHE A 111 2.85 -7.59 -4.20
C PHE A 111 3.26 -6.39 -3.35
N ILE A 112 2.50 -6.08 -2.29
CA ILE A 112 2.80 -4.91 -1.47
C ILE A 112 4.09 -5.09 -0.66
N GLU A 113 4.36 -6.30 -0.16
CA GLU A 113 5.63 -6.58 0.54
C GLU A 113 6.83 -6.38 -0.40
N ASN A 114 6.73 -6.87 -1.64
CA ASN A 114 7.77 -6.66 -2.64
C ASN A 114 7.92 -5.17 -3.01
N HIS A 115 6.81 -4.46 -3.18
CA HIS A 115 6.80 -3.03 -3.52
C HIS A 115 7.51 -2.22 -2.43
N ILE A 116 7.19 -2.47 -1.16
CA ILE A 116 7.82 -1.78 -0.03
C ILE A 116 9.32 -2.05 0.03
N SER A 117 9.74 -3.29 -0.16
CA SER A 117 11.14 -3.68 -0.03
C SER A 117 11.99 -3.29 -1.24
N THR A 118 11.38 -2.91 -2.36
CA THR A 118 12.09 -2.53 -3.60
C THR A 118 11.84 -1.08 -3.97
N ARG A 119 10.64 -0.76 -4.46
CA ARG A 119 10.29 0.57 -4.94
C ARG A 119 10.33 1.63 -3.84
N ASP A 120 9.70 1.35 -2.71
CA ASP A 120 9.66 2.29 -1.59
C ASP A 120 11.05 2.47 -0.98
N LYS A 121 11.83 1.40 -0.92
CA LYS A 121 13.20 1.49 -0.44
C LYS A 121 14.04 2.40 -1.34
N ARG A 122 13.90 2.29 -2.66
CA ARG A 122 14.61 3.17 -3.60
C ARG A 122 14.19 4.63 -3.42
N PHE A 123 12.91 4.88 -3.19
CA PHE A 123 12.44 6.23 -2.92
C PHE A 123 12.98 6.76 -1.59
N ALA A 124 13.00 5.96 -0.54
CA ALA A 124 13.58 6.34 0.75
C ALA A 124 15.07 6.69 0.61
N ASP A 125 15.83 5.88 -0.12
CA ASP A 125 17.26 6.14 -0.39
C ASP A 125 17.43 7.43 -1.18
N PHE A 126 16.55 7.70 -2.14
CA PHE A 126 16.54 8.94 -2.90
C PHE A 126 16.31 10.16 -1.99
N LEU A 127 15.33 10.09 -1.08
CA LEU A 127 15.04 11.17 -0.15
C LEU A 127 16.24 11.49 0.76
N HIS A 128 16.96 10.46 1.19
CA HIS A 128 18.20 10.67 1.97
C HIS A 128 19.28 11.37 1.17
N ARG A 129 19.40 11.09 -0.13
CA ARG A 129 20.41 11.71 -0.99
C ARG A 129 20.02 13.10 -1.47
N ALA A 130 18.76 13.49 -1.36
CA ALA A 130 18.25 14.78 -1.82
C ALA A 130 18.50 15.93 -0.83
N GLU A 131 19.52 15.80 -0.01
CA GLU A 131 19.91 16.82 0.97
C GLU A 131 20.72 17.96 0.34
#